data_07e80b752296d68c9dc3691132b2e23e
#
_entry.id   07e80b752296d68c9dc3691132b2e23e
#
_cell.length_a   1.000
_cell.length_b   1.000
_cell.length_c   1.000
_cell.angle_alpha   90.00
_cell.angle_beta   90.00
_cell.angle_gamma   90.00
#
_symmetry.space_group_name_H-M   'P 1'
#
loop_
_entity.id
_entity.type
_entity.pdbx_description
1 polymer ?
#
loop_
_entity_poly.entity_id
_entity_poly.type
_entity_poly.pdbx_seq_one_letter_code
_entity_poly.pdbx_strand_id
1 'polypeptide(L)'
;ANASRLSGEIPIEDRAGFPLKLTPGGPHPRDWVTAKGVKIVVDYSRAPWLPDDWGQGVKQTQPTSHTRPGGNGGILTTYVAPDGKSFFHKETSSAYAGRELTTKDGWNGTVRRAKVQALQALELARVECQEALQGPGPERKSGRLDKDETLFRVLSAAERKLLPAKEELHVCVVSARRATTLEGVRDIFMVEMQFREAGVATTWYVDKDSLQDYKTLGLTAVVGGKLTEARNKALRDAKTKRKVCVQVSDDISAWEYRAGPNAEVRSDDAMNAAHAAARRLIVSPVAAARFVVAKMRGTEEPKPKLGGVYMLGSCARTFASDAFVRQHFILGDFFVVEPSSTVTFDLNMKLKEDYDFTAAHITKYGSVMRCNRMTLNVKHYSNSGGAVATRDKKGEEERRNIDILKSKWPGCFRGHPKRKNEVILQWKKTKKANDDEDE
;
A
#
# COMPACT_ATOMS: atom_id res chain seq x y z
N ALA A 1 22.22 3.99 8.00
CA ALA A 1 22.75 2.72 7.49
C ALA A 1 21.64 1.84 6.90
N ASN A 2 20.45 1.73 7.54
CA ASN A 2 19.39 0.85 7.08
C ASN A 2 18.64 1.34 5.82
N ALA A 3 18.58 2.65 5.60
CA ALA A 3 17.91 3.20 4.42
C ALA A 3 18.68 2.92 3.11
N SER A 4 20.01 2.90 3.15
CA SER A 4 20.83 2.57 1.98
C SER A 4 20.75 1.08 1.60
N ARG A 5 20.55 0.21 2.59
CA ARG A 5 20.38 -1.23 2.36
C ARG A 5 19.10 -1.56 1.64
N LEU A 6 18.00 -0.88 1.99
CA LEU A 6 16.71 -1.05 1.31
C LEU A 6 16.69 -0.46 -0.11
N SER A 7 17.64 0.41 -0.46
CA SER A 7 17.78 0.97 -1.81
C SER A 7 18.48 0.03 -2.81
N GLY A 8 18.98 -1.11 -2.37
CA GLY A 8 19.76 -2.06 -3.17
C GLY A 8 21.26 -1.73 -3.24
N GLU A 9 21.70 -0.70 -2.53
CA GLU A 9 23.12 -0.36 -2.37
C GLU A 9 23.66 -1.05 -1.12
N ILE A 10 24.22 -2.25 -1.30
CA ILE A 10 24.79 -3.01 -0.19
C ILE A 10 26.29 -2.79 -0.19
N PRO A 11 26.85 -2.20 0.87
CA PRO A 11 28.29 -2.14 1.04
C PRO A 11 28.93 -3.54 0.96
N ILE A 12 30.07 -3.66 0.35
CA ILE A 12 30.76 -4.95 0.20
C ILE A 12 31.09 -5.57 1.56
N GLU A 13 31.43 -4.75 2.54
CA GLU A 13 31.77 -5.13 3.90
C GLU A 13 30.64 -5.87 4.63
N ASP A 14 29.38 -5.58 4.27
CA ASP A 14 28.19 -6.13 4.93
C ASP A 14 27.74 -7.50 4.37
N ARG A 15 28.52 -8.11 3.50
CA ARG A 15 28.13 -9.29 2.73
C ARG A 15 28.80 -10.59 3.15
N ALA A 16 29.20 -10.68 4.41
CA ALA A 16 29.64 -11.93 5.00
C ALA A 16 28.54 -12.99 4.84
N GLY A 17 28.74 -13.96 3.96
CA GLY A 17 27.80 -15.05 3.69
C GLY A 17 27.30 -15.16 2.25
N PHE A 18 27.43 -14.12 1.44
CA PHE A 18 27.22 -14.27 -0.01
C PHE A 18 28.52 -14.72 -0.68
N PRO A 19 28.47 -15.66 -1.66
CA PRO A 19 29.65 -16.11 -2.38
C PRO A 19 30.10 -15.04 -3.39
N LEU A 20 30.57 -13.92 -2.88
CA LEU A 20 30.94 -12.77 -3.66
C LEU A 20 32.41 -12.82 -3.95
N LYS A 21 32.78 -13.26 -5.13
CA LYS A 21 34.14 -13.12 -5.65
C LYS A 21 34.22 -11.79 -6.39
N LEU A 22 34.66 -10.74 -5.71
CA LEU A 22 35.22 -9.59 -6.40
C LEU A 22 36.50 -10.04 -7.08
N THR A 23 36.71 -9.62 -8.32
CA THR A 23 37.99 -9.76 -8.96
C THR A 23 39.03 -8.93 -8.18
N PRO A 24 40.11 -9.52 -7.71
CA PRO A 24 41.14 -8.77 -6.99
C PRO A 24 41.60 -7.57 -7.84
N GLY A 25 41.64 -6.38 -7.26
CA GLY A 25 42.02 -5.15 -7.94
C GLY A 25 40.92 -4.44 -8.73
N GLY A 26 39.70 -5.01 -8.79
CA GLY A 26 38.56 -4.31 -9.39
C GLY A 26 38.10 -3.11 -8.53
N PRO A 27 37.48 -2.09 -9.17
CA PRO A 27 37.02 -0.91 -8.46
C PRO A 27 35.97 -1.28 -7.40
N HIS A 28 36.03 -0.57 -6.26
CA HIS A 28 35.03 -0.73 -5.21
C HIS A 28 33.63 -0.29 -5.71
N PRO A 29 32.53 -0.94 -5.34
CA PRO A 29 31.18 -0.58 -5.80
C PRO A 29 30.78 0.87 -5.56
N ARG A 30 31.36 1.52 -4.53
CA ARG A 30 31.15 2.94 -4.24
C ARG A 30 31.72 3.88 -5.30
N ASP A 31 32.70 3.40 -6.04
CA ASP A 31 33.34 4.14 -7.12
C ASP A 31 32.58 4.05 -8.43
N TRP A 32 31.60 3.16 -8.49
CA TRP A 32 30.81 2.90 -9.68
C TRP A 32 29.61 3.85 -9.78
N VAL A 33 29.94 5.11 -9.95
CA VAL A 33 28.95 6.15 -10.19
C VAL A 33 29.15 6.61 -11.63
N THR A 34 28.07 6.60 -12.41
CA THR A 34 28.14 7.10 -13.80
C THR A 34 28.51 8.57 -13.80
N ALA A 35 29.02 9.09 -14.94
CA ALA A 35 29.31 10.52 -15.11
C ALA A 35 28.08 11.43 -14.82
N LYS A 36 26.87 10.87 -14.79
CA LYS A 36 25.62 11.55 -14.41
C LYS A 36 25.24 11.35 -12.94
N GLY A 37 26.13 10.82 -12.11
CA GLY A 37 25.86 10.58 -10.68
C GLY A 37 24.89 9.40 -10.40
N VAL A 38 24.63 8.55 -11.37
CA VAL A 38 23.75 7.38 -11.17
C VAL A 38 24.55 6.25 -10.57
N LYS A 39 24.17 5.83 -9.38
CA LYS A 39 24.75 4.68 -8.70
C LYS A 39 24.33 3.36 -9.36
N ILE A 40 25.26 2.42 -9.44
CA ILE A 40 25.09 1.12 -10.07
C ILE A 40 25.27 0.05 -9.01
N VAL A 41 24.27 -0.84 -8.89
CA VAL A 41 24.37 -2.01 -8.02
C VAL A 41 25.35 -3.01 -8.61
N VAL A 42 26.30 -3.46 -7.80
CA VAL A 42 27.39 -4.37 -8.21
C VAL A 42 26.85 -5.74 -8.59
N ASP A 43 27.25 -6.24 -9.75
CA ASP A 43 27.07 -7.61 -10.15
C ASP A 43 28.32 -8.43 -9.84
N TYR A 44 28.23 -9.31 -8.88
CA TYR A 44 29.34 -10.12 -8.45
C TYR A 44 29.60 -11.35 -9.32
N SER A 45 28.67 -11.67 -10.18
CA SER A 45 28.83 -12.75 -11.15
C SER A 45 29.46 -12.31 -12.46
N ARG A 46 30.38 -11.36 -12.40
CA ARG A 46 31.04 -10.69 -13.54
C ARG A 46 31.18 -11.56 -14.79
N ALA A 47 30.99 -10.93 -15.93
CA ALA A 47 31.23 -11.56 -17.20
C ALA A 47 32.71 -11.98 -17.33
N PRO A 48 33.03 -13.20 -17.70
CA PRO A 48 34.42 -13.65 -17.86
C PRO A 48 35.24 -12.84 -18.86
N TRP A 49 34.56 -12.18 -19.82
CA TRP A 49 35.17 -11.35 -20.84
C TRP A 49 35.51 -9.93 -20.38
N LEU A 50 34.92 -9.49 -19.26
CA LEU A 50 35.09 -8.13 -18.74
C LEU A 50 36.47 -7.99 -18.11
N PRO A 51 37.29 -6.98 -18.47
CA PRO A 51 38.59 -6.77 -17.84
C PRO A 51 38.49 -6.58 -16.33
N ASP A 52 39.57 -6.89 -15.61
CA ASP A 52 39.57 -6.91 -14.14
C ASP A 52 39.35 -5.53 -13.51
N ASP A 53 39.75 -4.48 -14.19
CA ASP A 53 39.60 -3.08 -13.79
C ASP A 53 38.23 -2.47 -14.17
N TRP A 54 37.35 -3.25 -14.79
CA TRP A 54 36.00 -2.83 -15.14
C TRP A 54 34.98 -3.22 -14.09
N GLY A 55 34.00 -2.35 -13.88
CA GLY A 55 32.81 -2.64 -13.08
C GLY A 55 31.69 -3.27 -13.88
N GLN A 56 30.91 -4.15 -13.24
CA GLN A 56 29.64 -4.64 -13.77
C GLN A 56 28.57 -4.52 -12.71
N GLY A 57 27.44 -3.96 -13.08
CA GLY A 57 26.31 -3.79 -12.17
C GLY A 57 24.99 -3.88 -12.89
N VAL A 58 23.90 -3.77 -12.14
CA VAL A 58 22.55 -3.70 -12.66
C VAL A 58 21.90 -2.39 -12.25
N LYS A 59 21.15 -1.81 -13.17
CA LYS A 59 20.34 -0.63 -12.96
C LYS A 59 18.89 -0.98 -13.18
N GLN A 60 18.04 -0.65 -12.21
CA GLN A 60 16.61 -0.69 -12.44
C GLN A 60 16.18 0.56 -13.18
N THR A 61 15.59 0.40 -14.37
CA THR A 61 15.03 1.51 -15.13
C THR A 61 13.64 1.85 -14.62
N GLN A 62 13.38 3.14 -14.51
CA GLN A 62 12.00 3.61 -14.26
C GLN A 62 11.13 3.28 -15.48
N PRO A 63 9.84 2.95 -15.32
CA PRO A 63 8.91 2.83 -16.42
C PRO A 63 8.88 4.16 -17.18
N THR A 64 9.26 4.15 -18.46
CA THR A 64 9.09 5.33 -19.32
C THR A 64 7.70 5.31 -19.93
N SER A 65 7.19 6.49 -20.34
CA SER A 65 5.89 6.64 -21.00
C SER A 65 5.74 5.81 -22.28
N HIS A 66 6.84 5.29 -22.83
CA HIS A 66 6.89 4.42 -24.01
C HIS A 66 6.96 2.93 -23.67
N THR A 67 7.20 2.56 -22.43
CA THR A 67 7.03 1.17 -22.01
C THR A 67 5.55 0.93 -21.71
N ARG A 68 5.03 -0.24 -22.12
CA ARG A 68 3.61 -0.62 -21.95
C ARG A 68 3.09 -0.17 -20.59
N PRO A 69 1.91 0.48 -20.50
CA PRO A 69 1.30 0.81 -19.22
C PRO A 69 1.20 -0.44 -18.33
N GLY A 70 1.82 -0.41 -17.15
CA GLY A 70 1.89 -1.55 -16.22
C GLY A 70 3.15 -2.41 -16.34
N GLY A 71 4.12 -2.04 -17.17
CA GLY A 71 5.44 -2.70 -17.20
C GLY A 71 6.28 -2.25 -16.00
N ASN A 72 6.72 -3.19 -15.17
CA ASN A 72 7.81 -2.94 -14.22
C ASN A 72 9.03 -2.49 -15.01
N GLY A 73 9.70 -1.43 -14.57
CA GLY A 73 10.94 -0.98 -15.18
C GLY A 73 11.91 -2.16 -15.36
N GLY A 74 12.56 -2.25 -16.53
CA GLY A 74 13.49 -3.34 -16.83
C GLY A 74 14.75 -3.25 -15.98
N ILE A 75 15.41 -4.39 -15.76
CA ILE A 75 16.75 -4.45 -15.17
C ILE A 75 17.75 -4.41 -16.32
N LEU A 76 18.61 -3.37 -16.34
CA LEU A 76 19.68 -3.22 -17.31
C LEU A 76 21.03 -3.55 -16.68
N THR A 77 21.78 -4.45 -17.29
CA THR A 77 23.19 -4.64 -16.95
C THR A 77 23.99 -3.43 -17.45
N THR A 78 24.85 -2.92 -16.59
CA THR A 78 25.70 -1.78 -16.89
C THR A 78 27.16 -2.17 -16.69
N TYR A 79 28.00 -1.83 -17.64
CA TYR A 79 29.45 -2.02 -17.57
C TYR A 79 30.10 -0.66 -17.40
N VAL A 80 31.03 -0.52 -16.47
CA VAL A 80 31.69 0.74 -16.14
C VAL A 80 33.18 0.57 -16.36
N ALA A 81 33.72 1.38 -17.25
CA ALA A 81 35.16 1.44 -17.52
C ALA A 81 35.90 2.17 -16.39
N PRO A 82 37.22 1.97 -16.23
CA PRO A 82 38.03 2.62 -15.20
C PRO A 82 37.98 4.14 -15.21
N ASP A 83 37.72 4.74 -16.36
CA ASP A 83 37.51 6.19 -16.55
C ASP A 83 36.13 6.70 -16.14
N GLY A 84 35.24 5.80 -15.63
CA GLY A 84 33.88 6.11 -15.22
C GLY A 84 32.84 6.10 -16.35
N LYS A 85 33.25 5.81 -17.59
CA LYS A 85 32.29 5.72 -18.70
C LYS A 85 31.45 4.45 -18.61
N SER A 86 30.14 4.60 -18.77
CA SER A 86 29.19 3.50 -18.63
C SER A 86 28.59 3.05 -19.96
N PHE A 87 28.37 1.73 -20.09
CA PHE A 87 27.84 1.07 -21.28
C PHE A 87 26.70 0.14 -20.86
N PHE A 88 25.70 0.02 -21.74
CA PHE A 88 24.55 -0.86 -21.54
C PHE A 88 24.55 -2.06 -22.49
N HIS A 89 25.37 -2.02 -23.51
CA HIS A 89 25.49 -3.08 -24.52
C HIS A 89 26.86 -3.73 -24.44
N LYS A 90 26.86 -5.05 -24.47
CA LYS A 90 28.03 -5.89 -24.35
C LYS A 90 29.04 -5.59 -25.48
N GLU A 91 28.53 -5.41 -26.70
CA GLU A 91 29.37 -5.12 -27.89
C GLU A 91 30.10 -3.79 -27.77
N THR A 92 29.40 -2.75 -27.33
CA THR A 92 30.01 -1.42 -27.18
C THR A 92 31.02 -1.35 -26.03
N SER A 93 30.74 -2.06 -24.95
CA SER A 93 31.66 -2.17 -23.82
C SER A 93 32.89 -3.00 -24.18
N SER A 94 32.72 -4.11 -24.88
CA SER A 94 33.79 -4.96 -25.34
C SER A 94 34.68 -4.24 -26.35
N ALA A 95 34.11 -3.53 -27.33
CA ALA A 95 34.86 -2.72 -28.29
C ALA A 95 35.69 -1.62 -27.59
N TYR A 96 35.08 -0.96 -26.58
CA TYR A 96 35.79 0.06 -25.79
C TYR A 96 36.93 -0.54 -24.94
N ALA A 97 36.73 -1.78 -24.43
CA ALA A 97 37.76 -2.53 -23.70
C ALA A 97 38.84 -3.12 -24.62
N GLY A 98 38.73 -2.97 -25.93
CA GLY A 98 39.67 -3.54 -26.90
C GLY A 98 39.65 -5.09 -26.96
N ARG A 99 38.54 -5.71 -26.62
CA ARG A 99 38.37 -7.15 -26.55
C ARG A 99 37.26 -7.67 -27.45
N GLU A 100 37.56 -8.68 -28.28
CA GLU A 100 36.54 -9.36 -29.07
C GLU A 100 35.68 -10.32 -28.20
N LEU A 101 34.38 -10.29 -28.44
CA LEU A 101 33.43 -11.22 -27.83
C LEU A 101 33.42 -12.54 -28.60
N THR A 102 33.42 -13.65 -27.85
CA THR A 102 33.27 -14.98 -28.44
C THR A 102 31.83 -15.49 -28.22
N THR A 103 31.43 -16.52 -29.00
CA THR A 103 30.13 -17.23 -28.78
C THR A 103 29.98 -17.80 -27.40
N LYS A 104 31.08 -18.13 -26.69
CA LYS A 104 31.07 -18.57 -25.29
C LYS A 104 30.67 -17.48 -24.30
N ASP A 105 30.77 -16.24 -24.67
CA ASP A 105 30.39 -15.09 -23.86
C ASP A 105 28.87 -14.84 -23.82
N GLY A 106 28.12 -15.68 -24.45
CA GLY A 106 26.67 -15.90 -24.54
C GLY A 106 25.73 -14.78 -24.14
N TRP A 107 24.84 -14.37 -25.06
CA TRP A 107 23.77 -13.39 -24.85
C TRP A 107 22.89 -13.69 -23.61
N ASN A 108 22.67 -14.98 -23.31
CA ASN A 108 21.81 -15.39 -22.20
C ASN A 108 22.46 -15.19 -20.81
N GLY A 109 23.76 -14.98 -20.73
CA GLY A 109 24.48 -14.80 -19.47
C GLY A 109 24.12 -13.50 -18.73
N THR A 110 23.90 -12.41 -19.47
CA THR A 110 23.56 -11.09 -18.89
C THR A 110 22.17 -11.12 -18.23
N VAL A 111 21.15 -11.64 -18.93
CA VAL A 111 19.79 -11.76 -18.40
C VAL A 111 19.76 -12.69 -17.20
N ARG A 112 20.50 -13.81 -17.25
CA ARG A 112 20.61 -14.75 -16.15
C ARG A 112 21.24 -14.11 -14.91
N ARG A 113 22.31 -13.32 -15.08
CA ARG A 113 22.96 -12.58 -13.98
C ARG A 113 22.06 -11.53 -13.38
N ALA A 114 21.37 -10.72 -14.19
CA ALA A 114 20.42 -9.76 -13.70
C ALA A 114 19.29 -10.40 -12.85
N LYS A 115 18.82 -11.58 -13.27
CA LYS A 115 17.85 -12.36 -12.47
C LYS A 115 18.45 -12.84 -11.14
N VAL A 116 19.68 -13.33 -11.15
CA VAL A 116 20.37 -13.77 -9.91
C VAL A 116 20.53 -12.62 -8.94
N GLN A 117 20.93 -11.45 -9.42
CA GLN A 117 21.04 -10.25 -8.55
C GLN A 117 19.70 -9.77 -8.01
N ALA A 118 18.64 -9.81 -8.83
CA ALA A 118 17.32 -9.47 -8.36
C ALA A 118 16.85 -10.42 -7.24
N LEU A 119 17.17 -11.73 -7.37
CA LEU A 119 16.89 -12.71 -6.32
C LEU A 119 17.74 -12.49 -5.07
N GLN A 120 19.00 -12.15 -5.21
CA GLN A 120 19.88 -11.81 -4.09
C GLN A 120 19.41 -10.56 -3.34
N ALA A 121 19.02 -9.52 -4.08
CA ALA A 121 18.46 -8.30 -3.48
C ALA A 121 17.14 -8.55 -2.75
N LEU A 122 16.29 -9.44 -3.27
CA LEU A 122 15.07 -9.87 -2.62
C LEU A 122 15.37 -10.63 -1.32
N GLU A 123 16.30 -11.60 -1.38
CA GLU A 123 16.64 -12.41 -0.21
C GLU A 123 17.24 -11.53 0.90
N LEU A 124 18.10 -10.61 0.56
CA LEU A 124 18.64 -9.69 1.53
C LEU A 124 17.55 -8.81 2.17
N ALA A 125 16.63 -8.26 1.38
CA ALA A 125 15.52 -7.48 1.92
C ALA A 125 14.61 -8.31 2.85
N ARG A 126 14.46 -9.61 2.57
CA ARG A 126 13.75 -10.56 3.46
C ARG A 126 14.47 -10.75 4.78
N VAL A 127 15.79 -10.96 4.75
CA VAL A 127 16.61 -11.12 5.97
C VAL A 127 16.56 -9.83 6.80
N GLU A 128 16.75 -8.67 6.19
CA GLU A 128 16.68 -7.38 6.90
C GLU A 128 15.31 -7.13 7.51
N CYS A 129 14.23 -7.47 6.79
CA CYS A 129 12.88 -7.38 7.30
C CYS A 129 12.69 -8.30 8.51
N GLN A 130 13.14 -9.55 8.41
CA GLN A 130 13.05 -10.54 9.48
C GLN A 130 13.83 -10.11 10.73
N GLU A 131 15.07 -9.66 10.58
CA GLU A 131 15.90 -9.17 11.68
C GLU A 131 15.25 -7.96 12.36
N ALA A 132 14.78 -6.98 11.59
CA ALA A 132 14.13 -5.80 12.14
C ALA A 132 12.79 -6.11 12.84
N LEU A 133 12.07 -7.15 12.37
CA LEU A 133 10.80 -7.56 12.97
C LEU A 133 10.99 -8.46 14.19
N GLN A 134 12.10 -9.17 14.29
CA GLN A 134 12.46 -9.99 15.46
C GLN A 134 13.21 -9.22 16.54
N GLY A 135 13.87 -8.12 16.15
CA GLY A 135 14.61 -7.25 17.07
C GLY A 135 13.71 -6.55 18.09
N PRO A 136 14.30 -5.97 19.14
CA PRO A 136 13.58 -5.07 20.04
C PRO A 136 12.99 -3.95 19.17
N GLY A 137 11.69 -3.72 19.29
CA GLY A 137 11.02 -2.65 18.55
C GLY A 137 11.77 -1.31 18.72
N PRO A 138 11.68 -0.40 17.74
CA PRO A 138 12.41 0.86 17.80
C PRO A 138 12.09 1.56 19.12
N GLU A 139 13.15 1.97 19.83
CA GLU A 139 13.00 2.79 21.05
C GLU A 139 12.05 3.95 20.75
N ARG A 140 11.02 4.09 21.56
CA ARG A 140 10.05 5.17 21.44
C ARG A 140 10.77 6.52 21.65
N LYS A 141 11.19 7.16 20.59
CA LYS A 141 11.61 8.56 20.65
C LYS A 141 10.37 9.40 20.98
N SER A 142 10.38 10.06 22.12
CA SER A 142 9.28 10.83 22.69
C SER A 142 8.60 11.84 21.75
N GLY A 143 9.28 12.30 20.71
CA GLY A 143 8.75 13.25 19.72
C GLY A 143 7.70 12.69 18.73
N ARG A 144 7.38 11.38 18.74
CA ARG A 144 6.32 10.80 17.89
C ARG A 144 4.94 10.76 18.56
N LEU A 145 4.87 10.89 19.89
CA LEU A 145 3.61 10.91 20.64
C LEU A 145 2.78 12.18 20.35
N ASP A 146 3.42 13.30 20.04
CA ASP A 146 2.77 14.58 19.74
C ASP A 146 1.81 14.52 18.55
N LYS A 147 2.07 13.64 17.56
CA LYS A 147 1.25 13.55 16.33
C LYS A 147 -0.14 12.99 16.62
N ASP A 148 -0.23 11.96 17.45
CA ASP A 148 -1.50 11.34 17.82
C ASP A 148 -2.33 12.27 18.70
N GLU A 149 -1.74 12.91 19.69
CA GLU A 149 -2.43 13.90 20.54
C GLU A 149 -2.95 15.07 19.72
N THR A 150 -2.18 15.56 18.75
CA THR A 150 -2.59 16.67 17.90
C THR A 150 -3.82 16.32 17.06
N LEU A 151 -3.92 15.08 16.56
CA LEU A 151 -5.12 14.60 15.88
C LEU A 151 -6.31 14.55 16.86
N PHE A 152 -6.11 14.03 18.05
CA PHE A 152 -7.19 13.88 19.04
C PHE A 152 -7.73 15.22 19.59
N ARG A 153 -6.96 16.30 19.46
CA ARG A 153 -7.47 17.67 19.75
C ARG A 153 -8.57 18.12 18.79
N VAL A 154 -8.69 17.50 17.61
CA VAL A 154 -9.79 17.75 16.66
C VAL A 154 -11.13 17.19 17.17
N LEU A 155 -11.09 16.21 18.06
CA LEU A 155 -12.27 15.65 18.72
C LEU A 155 -12.80 16.59 19.79
N SER A 156 -14.12 16.61 19.98
CA SER A 156 -14.74 17.25 21.14
C SER A 156 -14.31 16.56 22.45
N ALA A 157 -14.53 17.22 23.59
CA ALA A 157 -14.23 16.62 24.89
C ALA A 157 -15.03 15.34 25.14
N ALA A 158 -16.27 15.27 24.66
CA ALA A 158 -17.11 14.07 24.74
C ALA A 158 -16.57 12.94 23.87
N GLU A 159 -16.20 13.21 22.64
CA GLU A 159 -15.64 12.22 21.71
C GLU A 159 -14.28 11.68 22.16
N ARG A 160 -13.43 12.51 22.79
CA ARG A 160 -12.16 12.05 23.36
C ARG A 160 -12.32 10.97 24.42
N LYS A 161 -13.42 11.01 25.19
CA LYS A 161 -13.74 9.96 26.18
C LYS A 161 -14.13 8.64 25.53
N LEU A 162 -14.48 8.65 24.23
CA LEU A 162 -14.90 7.47 23.48
C LEU A 162 -13.76 6.87 22.64
N LEU A 163 -12.54 7.41 22.75
CA LEU A 163 -11.36 6.84 22.09
C LEU A 163 -11.14 5.41 22.60
N PRO A 164 -11.12 4.40 21.71
CA PRO A 164 -10.80 3.05 22.14
C PRO A 164 -9.35 2.98 22.63
N ALA A 165 -9.07 2.12 23.59
CA ALA A 165 -7.70 1.74 23.90
C ALA A 165 -7.07 1.01 22.70
N LYS A 166 -5.74 0.97 22.62
CA LYS A 166 -5.04 0.26 21.52
C LYS A 166 -5.36 -1.22 21.52
N GLU A 167 -5.52 -1.79 22.70
CA GLU A 167 -5.84 -3.18 22.98
C GLU A 167 -7.25 -3.57 22.51
N GLU A 168 -8.16 -2.60 22.35
CA GLU A 168 -9.49 -2.81 21.78
C GLU A 168 -9.47 -2.98 20.24
N LEU A 169 -8.33 -2.73 19.59
CA LEU A 169 -8.19 -2.87 18.15
C LEU A 169 -7.68 -4.27 17.77
N HIS A 170 -8.21 -4.82 16.71
CA HIS A 170 -7.68 -5.97 16.00
C HIS A 170 -7.28 -5.51 14.59
N VAL A 171 -5.99 -5.29 14.38
CA VAL A 171 -5.46 -4.79 13.12
C VAL A 171 -5.23 -5.97 12.18
N CYS A 172 -5.84 -5.87 11.01
CA CYS A 172 -5.87 -6.89 9.98
C CYS A 172 -5.32 -6.31 8.68
N VAL A 173 -4.25 -6.88 8.15
CA VAL A 173 -3.73 -6.54 6.82
C VAL A 173 -4.09 -7.68 5.87
N VAL A 174 -4.86 -7.37 4.83
CA VAL A 174 -5.22 -8.35 3.80
C VAL A 174 -4.23 -8.22 2.65
N SER A 175 -3.54 -9.29 2.32
CA SER A 175 -2.46 -9.29 1.34
C SER A 175 -2.33 -10.66 0.64
N ALA A 176 -1.66 -10.70 -0.50
CA ALA A 176 -1.32 -11.96 -1.18
C ALA A 176 -0.16 -11.74 -2.17
N ARG A 177 0.77 -12.70 -2.22
CA ARG A 177 1.84 -12.80 -3.23
C ARG A 177 2.81 -11.61 -3.30
N ARG A 178 2.84 -10.75 -2.27
CA ARG A 178 3.76 -9.60 -2.20
C ARG A 178 5.14 -9.99 -1.66
N ALA A 179 5.21 -10.95 -0.75
CA ALA A 179 6.47 -11.39 -0.12
C ALA A 179 7.46 -12.07 -1.10
N THR A 180 7.06 -12.26 -2.36
CA THR A 180 7.90 -12.85 -3.41
C THR A 180 8.60 -11.81 -4.30
N THR A 181 8.39 -10.53 -4.07
CA THR A 181 9.02 -9.43 -4.82
C THR A 181 9.71 -8.44 -3.89
N LEU A 182 10.80 -7.84 -4.34
CA LEU A 182 11.55 -6.85 -3.55
C LEU A 182 10.66 -5.68 -3.13
N GLU A 183 9.87 -5.16 -4.06
CA GLU A 183 8.95 -4.06 -3.79
C GLU A 183 7.87 -4.46 -2.79
N GLY A 184 7.31 -5.66 -2.95
CA GLY A 184 6.30 -6.16 -2.02
C GLY A 184 6.83 -6.39 -0.60
N VAL A 185 8.05 -6.89 -0.44
CA VAL A 185 8.70 -7.02 0.88
C VAL A 185 8.90 -5.65 1.52
N ARG A 186 9.31 -4.64 0.76
CA ARG A 186 9.45 -3.26 1.26
C ARG A 186 8.13 -2.65 1.70
N ASP A 187 7.07 -2.86 0.93
CA ASP A 187 5.72 -2.39 1.29
C ASP A 187 5.21 -3.08 2.56
N ILE A 188 5.34 -4.40 2.65
CA ILE A 188 5.01 -5.20 3.84
C ILE A 188 5.75 -4.66 5.07
N PHE A 189 7.06 -4.50 4.97
CA PHE A 189 7.89 -3.97 6.05
C PHE A 189 7.44 -2.58 6.48
N MET A 190 7.19 -1.69 5.53
CA MET A 190 6.74 -0.33 5.80
C MET A 190 5.39 -0.30 6.53
N VAL A 191 4.42 -1.10 6.11
CA VAL A 191 3.11 -1.17 6.76
C VAL A 191 3.23 -1.77 8.16
N GLU A 192 3.94 -2.87 8.33
CA GLU A 192 4.15 -3.52 9.64
C GLU A 192 4.80 -2.58 10.64
N MET A 193 5.86 -1.86 10.22
CA MET A 193 6.61 -0.95 11.10
C MET A 193 5.76 0.22 11.59
N GLN A 194 4.85 0.75 10.77
CA GLN A 194 3.94 1.83 11.19
C GLN A 194 3.06 1.42 12.39
N PHE A 195 2.61 0.16 12.43
CA PHE A 195 1.81 -0.37 13.54
C PHE A 195 2.69 -0.73 14.75
N ARG A 196 3.83 -1.36 14.53
CA ARG A 196 4.78 -1.68 15.62
C ARG A 196 5.29 -0.42 16.33
N GLU A 197 5.64 0.63 15.59
CA GLU A 197 6.02 1.92 16.15
C GLU A 197 4.90 2.56 16.96
N ALA A 198 3.66 2.32 16.59
CA ALA A 198 2.48 2.76 17.35
C ALA A 198 2.14 1.83 18.53
N GLY A 199 2.88 0.72 18.72
CA GLY A 199 2.71 -0.23 19.81
C GLY A 199 1.51 -1.17 19.63
N VAL A 200 1.15 -1.51 18.38
CA VAL A 200 0.04 -2.41 18.06
C VAL A 200 0.53 -3.53 17.15
N ALA A 201 0.18 -4.77 17.50
CA ALA A 201 0.45 -5.93 16.65
C ALA A 201 -0.58 -6.05 15.54
N THR A 202 -0.12 -6.50 14.36
CA THR A 202 -0.96 -6.78 13.20
C THR A 202 -1.16 -8.28 13.02
N THR A 203 -2.21 -8.65 12.29
CA THR A 203 -2.42 -10.00 11.77
C THR A 203 -2.58 -9.91 10.25
N TRP A 204 -1.73 -10.62 9.52
CA TRP A 204 -1.74 -10.68 8.07
C TRP A 204 -2.61 -11.82 7.57
N TYR A 205 -3.65 -11.50 6.83
CA TYR A 205 -4.58 -12.46 6.23
C TYR A 205 -4.21 -12.67 4.79
N VAL A 206 -3.63 -13.84 4.49
CA VAL A 206 -3.05 -14.14 3.19
C VAL A 206 -3.67 -15.39 2.57
N ASP A 207 -3.47 -15.62 1.28
CA ASP A 207 -3.83 -16.89 0.67
C ASP A 207 -2.93 -18.04 1.17
N LYS A 208 -3.36 -19.29 0.94
CA LYS A 208 -2.66 -20.46 1.43
C LYS A 208 -1.22 -20.55 0.89
N ASP A 209 -1.04 -20.18 -0.37
CA ASP A 209 0.25 -20.32 -1.06
C ASP A 209 1.26 -19.28 -0.58
N SER A 210 0.79 -18.10 -0.17
CA SER A 210 1.63 -17.04 0.38
C SER A 210 2.02 -17.21 1.85
N LEU A 211 1.33 -18.06 2.61
CA LEU A 211 1.44 -18.10 4.07
C LEU A 211 2.89 -18.26 4.56
N GLN A 212 3.61 -19.18 3.95
CA GLN A 212 4.98 -19.48 4.38
C GLN A 212 5.93 -18.30 4.13
N ASP A 213 5.79 -17.63 2.99
CA ASP A 213 6.62 -16.47 2.66
C ASP A 213 6.44 -15.33 3.68
N TYR A 214 5.19 -15.06 4.10
CA TYR A 214 4.92 -14.04 5.11
C TYR A 214 5.42 -14.44 6.51
N LYS A 215 5.27 -15.70 6.90
CA LYS A 215 5.84 -16.22 8.16
C LYS A 215 7.36 -16.13 8.19
N THR A 216 8.01 -16.40 7.08
CA THR A 216 9.47 -16.31 6.94
C THR A 216 9.97 -14.87 7.16
N LEU A 217 9.15 -13.84 6.82
CA LEU A 217 9.46 -12.46 7.15
C LEU A 217 9.31 -12.11 8.65
N GLY A 218 8.84 -13.03 9.48
CA GLY A 218 8.60 -12.77 10.91
C GLY A 218 7.23 -12.14 11.24
N LEU A 219 6.28 -12.25 10.30
CA LEU A 219 4.93 -11.69 10.48
C LEU A 219 3.97 -12.69 11.13
N THR A 220 3.00 -12.18 11.87
CA THR A 220 1.86 -12.96 12.34
C THR A 220 0.89 -13.16 11.17
N ALA A 221 1.09 -14.22 10.38
CA ALA A 221 0.28 -14.50 9.21
C ALA A 221 -0.64 -15.71 9.41
N VAL A 222 -1.86 -15.61 8.87
CA VAL A 222 -2.89 -16.66 8.89
C VAL A 222 -3.51 -16.84 7.50
N VAL A 223 -3.99 -18.05 7.20
CA VAL A 223 -4.72 -18.29 5.95
C VAL A 223 -6.05 -17.57 6.00
N GLY A 224 -6.25 -16.62 5.11
CA GLY A 224 -7.49 -15.84 4.93
C GLY A 224 -8.32 -16.32 3.74
N GLY A 225 -7.68 -16.83 2.72
CA GLY A 225 -8.29 -17.15 1.43
C GLY A 225 -8.15 -16.01 0.41
N LYS A 226 -9.09 -15.89 -0.50
CA LYS A 226 -9.17 -14.76 -1.45
C LYS A 226 -9.60 -13.47 -0.75
N LEU A 227 -9.64 -12.35 -1.47
CA LEU A 227 -9.89 -11.02 -0.92
C LEU A 227 -11.09 -10.96 0.03
N THR A 228 -12.28 -11.30 -0.43
CA THR A 228 -13.52 -11.22 0.37
C THR A 228 -13.57 -12.26 1.49
N GLU A 229 -13.01 -13.44 1.26
CA GLU A 229 -12.85 -14.50 2.27
C GLU A 229 -11.93 -14.03 3.41
N ALA A 230 -10.77 -13.44 3.06
CA ALA A 230 -9.79 -12.91 4.00
C ALA A 230 -10.39 -11.76 4.83
N ARG A 231 -11.09 -10.83 4.17
CA ARG A 231 -11.82 -9.73 4.84
C ARG A 231 -12.86 -10.27 5.82
N ASN A 232 -13.64 -11.26 5.42
CA ASN A 232 -14.64 -11.89 6.29
C ASN A 232 -14.02 -12.64 7.46
N LYS A 233 -12.88 -13.33 7.22
CA LYS A 233 -12.16 -13.99 8.31
C LYS A 233 -11.65 -12.96 9.33
N ALA A 234 -11.08 -11.84 8.86
CA ALA A 234 -10.63 -10.76 9.71
C ALA A 234 -11.78 -10.18 10.58
N LEU A 235 -12.97 -9.98 10.00
CA LEU A 235 -14.17 -9.57 10.74
C LEU A 235 -14.57 -10.58 11.82
N ARG A 236 -14.58 -11.88 11.50
CA ARG A 236 -14.91 -12.93 12.46
C ARG A 236 -13.91 -13.00 13.60
N ASP A 237 -12.61 -12.96 13.30
CA ASP A 237 -11.54 -13.04 14.28
C ASP A 237 -11.59 -11.83 15.24
N ALA A 238 -11.82 -10.62 14.72
CA ALA A 238 -12.02 -9.42 15.54
C ALA A 238 -13.26 -9.53 16.44
N LYS A 239 -14.38 -10.00 15.89
CA LYS A 239 -15.63 -10.20 16.63
C LYS A 239 -15.48 -11.22 17.76
N THR A 240 -14.83 -12.36 17.50
CA THR A 240 -14.54 -13.39 18.52
C THR A 240 -13.71 -12.82 19.67
N LYS A 241 -12.76 -11.92 19.35
CA LYS A 241 -11.95 -11.21 20.34
C LYS A 241 -12.67 -10.02 20.99
N ARG A 242 -13.89 -9.70 20.58
CA ARG A 242 -14.67 -8.52 20.99
C ARG A 242 -13.92 -7.21 20.76
N LYS A 243 -13.15 -7.13 19.67
CA LYS A 243 -12.33 -5.97 19.29
C LYS A 243 -12.89 -5.29 18.04
N VAL A 244 -12.62 -4.01 17.92
CA VAL A 244 -12.84 -3.26 16.68
C VAL A 244 -11.95 -3.86 15.59
N CYS A 245 -12.53 -4.26 14.47
CA CYS A 245 -11.79 -4.73 13.31
C CYS A 245 -11.24 -3.52 12.56
N VAL A 246 -9.93 -3.44 12.41
CA VAL A 246 -9.25 -2.41 11.60
C VAL A 246 -8.66 -3.12 10.40
N GLN A 247 -9.21 -2.91 9.21
CA GLN A 247 -8.67 -3.48 7.97
C GLN A 247 -7.87 -2.44 7.19
N VAL A 248 -6.70 -2.87 6.72
CA VAL A 248 -5.70 -2.01 6.10
C VAL A 248 -5.14 -2.69 4.85
N SER A 249 -4.88 -1.91 3.80
CA SER A 249 -4.13 -2.35 2.61
C SER A 249 -2.65 -2.52 2.92
N ASP A 250 -1.98 -3.38 2.16
CA ASP A 250 -0.59 -3.79 2.35
C ASP A 250 0.46 -2.83 1.75
N ASP A 251 0.03 -1.64 1.30
CA ASP A 251 0.88 -0.70 0.57
C ASP A 251 0.68 0.78 0.98
N ILE A 252 0.09 1.03 2.14
CA ILE A 252 -0.11 2.41 2.64
C ILE A 252 1.17 2.95 3.25
N SER A 253 1.75 3.96 2.61
CA SER A 253 3.02 4.55 3.03
C SER A 253 2.88 5.74 3.99
N ALA A 254 1.76 6.45 3.97
CA ALA A 254 1.54 7.60 4.84
C ALA A 254 0.05 7.85 5.11
N TRP A 255 -0.21 8.46 6.26
CA TRP A 255 -1.52 8.83 6.76
C TRP A 255 -1.50 10.31 7.08
N GLU A 256 -2.44 11.06 6.55
CA GLU A 256 -2.49 12.49 6.70
C GLU A 256 -3.92 12.97 7.01
N TYR A 257 -4.04 13.87 7.97
CA TYR A 257 -5.28 14.57 8.24
C TYR A 257 -5.12 16.07 7.96
N ARG A 258 -6.10 16.66 7.26
CA ARG A 258 -6.15 18.09 6.97
C ARG A 258 -7.19 18.77 7.85
N ALA A 259 -6.73 19.55 8.83
CA ALA A 259 -7.59 20.29 9.75
C ALA A 259 -7.82 21.73 9.24
N GLY A 260 -9.04 22.02 8.85
CA GLY A 260 -9.43 23.34 8.34
C GLY A 260 -10.94 23.44 8.06
N PRO A 261 -11.46 24.65 7.87
CA PRO A 261 -12.85 24.89 7.51
C PRO A 261 -13.14 24.38 6.08
N ASN A 262 -14.42 24.24 5.75
CA ASN A 262 -14.85 23.99 4.39
C ASN A 262 -14.49 25.17 3.48
N ALA A 263 -14.41 24.93 2.17
CA ALA A 263 -14.36 25.99 1.19
C ALA A 263 -15.68 26.80 1.21
N GLU A 264 -15.60 28.09 1.07
CA GLU A 264 -16.76 28.96 1.08
C GLU A 264 -17.70 28.68 -0.10
N VAL A 265 -17.13 28.33 -1.25
CA VAL A 265 -17.88 28.00 -2.46
C VAL A 265 -17.37 26.69 -3.07
N ARG A 266 -18.23 26.00 -3.83
CA ARG A 266 -17.90 24.75 -4.54
C ARG A 266 -17.21 25.03 -5.89
N SER A 267 -16.06 25.68 -5.88
CA SER A 267 -15.18 25.81 -7.03
C SER A 267 -13.88 25.07 -6.79
N ASP A 268 -13.22 24.62 -7.85
CA ASP A 268 -11.94 23.91 -7.73
C ASP A 268 -10.88 24.82 -7.06
N ASP A 269 -10.87 26.13 -7.37
CA ASP A 269 -9.94 27.09 -6.78
C ASP A 269 -10.18 27.29 -5.28
N ALA A 270 -11.43 27.47 -4.86
CA ALA A 270 -11.77 27.63 -3.44
C ALA A 270 -11.47 26.35 -2.65
N MET A 271 -11.77 25.18 -3.20
CA MET A 271 -11.45 23.89 -2.57
C MET A 271 -9.94 23.67 -2.46
N ASN A 272 -9.17 24.02 -3.48
CA ASN A 272 -7.71 23.93 -3.46
C ASN A 272 -7.11 24.93 -2.45
N ALA A 273 -7.64 26.16 -2.38
CA ALA A 273 -7.22 27.16 -1.40
C ALA A 273 -7.50 26.69 0.03
N ALA A 274 -8.71 26.20 0.31
CA ALA A 274 -9.08 25.65 1.62
C ALA A 274 -8.19 24.45 2.01
N HIS A 275 -7.91 23.55 1.07
CA HIS A 275 -7.00 22.43 1.28
C HIS A 275 -5.57 22.90 1.58
N ALA A 276 -5.06 23.88 0.84
CA ALA A 276 -3.71 24.42 1.04
C ALA A 276 -3.57 25.15 2.38
N ALA A 277 -4.61 25.89 2.79
CA ALA A 277 -4.65 26.61 4.07
C ALA A 277 -4.84 25.66 5.29
N ALA A 278 -5.41 24.48 5.08
CA ALA A 278 -5.67 23.52 6.15
C ALA A 278 -4.37 23.00 6.77
N ARG A 279 -4.33 22.96 8.12
CA ARG A 279 -3.18 22.42 8.85
C ARG A 279 -3.00 20.92 8.53
N ARG A 280 -1.81 20.59 8.09
CA ARG A 280 -1.40 19.22 7.79
C ARG A 280 -0.94 18.49 9.05
N LEU A 281 -1.54 17.36 9.35
CA LEU A 281 -1.14 16.47 10.43
C LEU A 281 -0.75 15.12 9.83
N ILE A 282 0.49 14.72 10.03
CA ILE A 282 0.95 13.35 9.74
C ILE A 282 0.60 12.53 10.97
N VAL A 283 -0.17 11.46 10.78
CA VAL A 283 -0.71 10.65 11.87
C VAL A 283 -0.28 9.20 11.77
N SER A 284 -0.32 8.47 12.89
CA SER A 284 -0.14 7.03 12.84
C SER A 284 -1.42 6.33 12.39
N PRO A 285 -1.33 5.14 11.78
CA PRO A 285 -2.52 4.36 11.40
C PRO A 285 -3.39 4.00 12.62
N VAL A 286 -2.77 3.80 13.77
CA VAL A 286 -3.47 3.50 15.02
C VAL A 286 -4.25 4.72 15.52
N ALA A 287 -3.65 5.92 15.45
CA ALA A 287 -4.36 7.14 15.78
C ALA A 287 -5.52 7.40 14.82
N ALA A 288 -5.33 7.16 13.52
CA ALA A 288 -6.38 7.27 12.52
C ALA A 288 -7.57 6.34 12.82
N ALA A 289 -7.30 5.07 13.15
CA ALA A 289 -8.33 4.11 13.51
C ALA A 289 -9.10 4.54 14.78
N ARG A 290 -8.38 4.88 15.83
CA ARG A 290 -8.96 5.33 17.11
C ARG A 290 -9.82 6.58 16.93
N PHE A 291 -9.34 7.54 16.13
CA PHE A 291 -10.03 8.77 15.81
C PHE A 291 -11.36 8.52 15.09
N VAL A 292 -11.37 7.67 14.06
CA VAL A 292 -12.59 7.32 13.34
C VAL A 292 -13.58 6.60 14.24
N VAL A 293 -13.13 5.66 15.09
CA VAL A 293 -13.98 4.95 16.06
C VAL A 293 -14.60 5.92 17.06
N ALA A 294 -13.83 6.88 17.61
CA ALA A 294 -14.36 7.87 18.53
C ALA A 294 -15.45 8.73 17.88
N LYS A 295 -15.28 9.13 16.62
CA LYS A 295 -16.30 9.83 15.83
C LYS A 295 -17.56 8.99 15.64
N MET A 296 -17.42 7.71 15.31
CA MET A 296 -18.56 6.79 15.18
C MET A 296 -19.34 6.67 16.47
N ARG A 297 -18.65 6.48 17.60
CA ARG A 297 -19.27 6.31 18.93
C ARG A 297 -19.91 7.61 19.45
N GLY A 298 -19.34 8.77 19.08
CA GLY A 298 -19.85 10.11 19.45
C GLY A 298 -20.99 10.62 18.58
N THR A 299 -21.35 9.90 17.53
CA THR A 299 -22.44 10.30 16.62
C THR A 299 -23.79 9.91 17.21
N GLU A 300 -24.79 10.79 16.99
CA GLU A 300 -26.18 10.51 17.32
C GLU A 300 -26.75 9.37 16.47
N GLU A 301 -27.85 8.79 16.94
CA GLU A 301 -28.53 7.70 16.23
C GLU A 301 -28.99 8.12 14.81
N PRO A 302 -28.97 7.24 13.84
CA PRO A 302 -28.49 5.86 13.89
C PRO A 302 -26.95 5.80 13.93
N LYS A 303 -26.38 5.13 14.95
CA LYS A 303 -24.92 5.02 15.12
C LYS A 303 -24.28 4.13 14.05
N PRO A 304 -23.27 4.64 13.36
CA PRO A 304 -22.55 3.85 12.35
C PRO A 304 -21.78 2.68 12.99
N LYS A 305 -21.72 1.56 12.29
CA LYS A 305 -20.89 0.39 12.64
C LYS A 305 -19.69 0.20 11.72
N LEU A 306 -19.61 0.98 10.67
CA LEU A 306 -18.51 1.06 9.71
C LEU A 306 -18.04 2.50 9.62
N GLY A 307 -16.73 2.70 9.74
CA GLY A 307 -16.08 3.98 9.52
C GLY A 307 -14.82 3.83 8.69
N GLY A 308 -14.40 4.90 8.04
CA GLY A 308 -13.19 4.88 7.23
C GLY A 308 -13.00 6.16 6.43
N VAL A 309 -12.30 6.04 5.30
CA VAL A 309 -11.93 7.16 4.44
C VAL A 309 -12.43 6.94 3.02
N TYR A 310 -12.28 7.95 2.18
CA TYR A 310 -12.63 7.86 0.77
C TYR A 310 -11.45 8.20 -0.14
N MET A 311 -10.67 9.20 0.23
CA MET A 311 -9.70 9.78 -0.70
C MET A 311 -8.31 9.15 -0.55
N LEU A 312 -7.66 9.04 -1.70
CA LEU A 312 -6.25 8.77 -1.84
C LEU A 312 -5.54 10.05 -2.30
N GLY A 313 -4.37 10.36 -1.76
CA GLY A 313 -3.59 11.53 -2.15
C GLY A 313 -4.25 12.86 -1.74
N SER A 314 -4.61 13.72 -2.69
CA SER A 314 -5.21 15.02 -2.40
C SER A 314 -6.68 14.92 -2.04
N CYS A 315 -7.08 15.56 -0.93
CA CYS A 315 -8.46 15.63 -0.49
C CYS A 315 -9.13 16.99 -0.77
N ALA A 316 -8.57 17.81 -1.66
CA ALA A 316 -9.08 19.18 -1.92
C ALA A 316 -10.60 19.20 -2.20
N ARG A 317 -11.10 18.29 -3.04
CA ARG A 317 -12.52 18.20 -3.38
C ARG A 317 -13.43 17.91 -2.18
N THR A 318 -12.90 17.32 -1.12
CA THR A 318 -13.70 17.04 0.08
C THR A 318 -13.91 18.28 0.95
N PHE A 319 -13.20 19.38 0.67
CA PHE A 319 -13.42 20.66 1.34
C PHE A 319 -14.73 21.36 0.91
N ALA A 320 -15.42 20.84 -0.11
CA ALA A 320 -16.79 21.25 -0.46
C ALA A 320 -17.86 20.61 0.44
N SER A 321 -17.50 19.76 1.40
CA SER A 321 -18.42 19.05 2.29
C SER A 321 -17.82 18.93 3.69
N ASP A 322 -18.65 18.54 4.65
CA ASP A 322 -18.23 18.34 6.04
C ASP A 322 -17.08 17.34 6.16
N ALA A 323 -16.26 17.55 7.18
CA ALA A 323 -15.13 16.67 7.48
C ALA A 323 -15.58 15.21 7.71
N PHE A 324 -16.82 15.03 8.14
CA PHE A 324 -17.44 13.72 8.36
C PHE A 324 -18.82 13.66 7.71
N VAL A 325 -19.07 12.56 6.98
CA VAL A 325 -20.36 12.33 6.29
C VAL A 325 -20.85 10.92 6.56
N ARG A 326 -22.17 10.70 6.48
CA ARG A 326 -22.81 9.50 7.03
C ARG A 326 -23.34 8.48 6.02
N GLN A 327 -23.60 8.86 4.80
CA GLN A 327 -24.21 7.99 3.77
C GLN A 327 -23.39 8.00 2.49
N HIS A 328 -22.07 7.84 2.65
CA HIS A 328 -21.12 7.92 1.55
C HIS A 328 -20.22 6.69 1.53
N PHE A 329 -19.68 6.40 0.37
CA PHE A 329 -18.76 5.30 0.13
C PHE A 329 -17.54 5.34 1.06
N ILE A 330 -17.18 4.18 1.61
CA ILE A 330 -15.96 3.94 2.41
C ILE A 330 -14.98 3.13 1.55
N LEU A 331 -13.76 3.65 1.41
CA LEU A 331 -12.69 3.02 0.63
C LEU A 331 -12.17 1.75 1.30
N GLY A 332 -11.95 0.71 0.51
CA GLY A 332 -11.49 -0.59 0.98
C GLY A 332 -10.05 -0.64 1.49
N ASP A 333 -9.24 0.41 1.24
CA ASP A 333 -7.84 0.45 1.69
C ASP A 333 -7.70 0.66 3.20
N PHE A 334 -8.64 1.37 3.82
CA PHE A 334 -8.69 1.54 5.27
C PHE A 334 -10.10 1.74 5.77
N PHE A 335 -10.51 0.89 6.70
CA PHE A 335 -11.77 1.04 7.43
C PHE A 335 -11.74 0.36 8.80
N VAL A 336 -12.66 0.77 9.65
CA VAL A 336 -12.88 0.21 10.98
C VAL A 336 -14.32 -0.29 11.11
N VAL A 337 -14.51 -1.43 11.78
CA VAL A 337 -15.83 -2.05 11.99
C VAL A 337 -16.00 -2.37 13.48
N GLU A 338 -17.09 -1.90 14.07
CA GLU A 338 -17.45 -2.23 15.45
C GLU A 338 -17.77 -3.73 15.60
N PRO A 339 -17.37 -4.37 16.70
CA PRO A 339 -17.58 -5.80 16.90
C PRO A 339 -19.07 -6.21 16.94
N SER A 340 -19.96 -5.23 17.17
CA SER A 340 -21.41 -5.43 17.10
C SER A 340 -21.97 -5.49 15.68
N SER A 341 -21.18 -5.19 14.64
CA SER A 341 -21.61 -5.35 13.26
C SER A 341 -21.81 -6.83 12.91
N THR A 342 -22.83 -7.09 12.11
CA THR A 342 -23.14 -8.43 11.56
C THR A 342 -23.10 -8.46 10.03
N VAL A 343 -22.68 -7.34 9.40
CA VAL A 343 -22.51 -7.26 7.95
C VAL A 343 -21.21 -7.97 7.57
N THR A 344 -21.26 -8.72 6.49
CA THR A 344 -20.10 -9.42 5.90
C THR A 344 -19.96 -9.06 4.43
N PHE A 345 -18.77 -9.28 3.87
CA PHE A 345 -18.54 -9.15 2.43
C PHE A 345 -19.21 -10.27 1.67
N ASP A 346 -19.78 -9.93 0.52
CA ASP A 346 -20.35 -10.91 -0.41
C ASP A 346 -19.23 -11.65 -1.16
N LEU A 347 -19.19 -12.97 -1.03
CA LEU A 347 -18.15 -13.81 -1.64
C LEU A 347 -18.22 -13.84 -3.19
N ASN A 348 -19.34 -13.43 -3.76
CA ASN A 348 -19.49 -13.31 -5.21
C ASN A 348 -18.86 -12.03 -5.78
N MET A 349 -18.56 -11.06 -4.91
CA MET A 349 -17.91 -9.80 -5.29
C MET A 349 -16.39 -9.97 -5.27
N LYS A 350 -15.79 -10.01 -6.47
CA LYS A 350 -14.33 -10.08 -6.60
C LYS A 350 -13.67 -8.70 -6.68
N LEU A 351 -14.45 -7.72 -7.15
CA LEU A 351 -14.09 -6.30 -7.26
C LEU A 351 -15.29 -5.48 -6.77
N LYS A 352 -15.05 -4.23 -6.36
CA LYS A 352 -16.12 -3.34 -5.83
C LYS A 352 -16.80 -3.88 -4.56
N GLU A 353 -16.17 -4.80 -3.86
CA GLU A 353 -16.66 -5.40 -2.61
C GLU A 353 -16.85 -4.36 -1.50
N ASP A 354 -16.06 -3.30 -1.51
CA ASP A 354 -16.11 -2.17 -0.58
C ASP A 354 -17.36 -1.30 -0.82
N TYR A 355 -17.82 -1.14 -2.06
CA TYR A 355 -19.09 -0.50 -2.39
C TYR A 355 -20.28 -1.30 -1.85
N ASP A 356 -20.29 -2.61 -2.06
CA ASP A 356 -21.31 -3.51 -1.54
C ASP A 356 -21.36 -3.50 -0.02
N PHE A 357 -20.19 -3.59 0.62
CA PHE A 357 -20.06 -3.59 2.07
C PHE A 357 -20.53 -2.27 2.70
N THR A 358 -20.23 -1.14 2.05
CA THR A 358 -20.72 0.18 2.47
C THR A 358 -22.25 0.25 2.37
N ALA A 359 -22.82 -0.15 1.23
CA ALA A 359 -24.28 -0.15 1.02
C ALA A 359 -25.00 -1.04 2.03
N ALA A 360 -24.47 -2.23 2.30
CA ALA A 360 -25.02 -3.15 3.28
C ALA A 360 -25.04 -2.55 4.71
N HIS A 361 -24.00 -1.81 5.10
CA HIS A 361 -23.98 -1.11 6.38
C HIS A 361 -24.98 0.02 6.46
N ILE A 362 -25.10 0.84 5.40
CA ILE A 362 -26.09 1.92 5.37
C ILE A 362 -27.51 1.35 5.44
N THR A 363 -27.79 0.27 4.69
CA THR A 363 -29.10 -0.39 4.74
C THR A 363 -29.42 -0.91 6.13
N LYS A 364 -28.45 -1.60 6.77
CA LYS A 364 -28.71 -2.27 8.03
C LYS A 364 -28.70 -1.34 9.23
N TYR A 365 -27.81 -0.35 9.23
CA TYR A 365 -27.58 0.52 10.40
C TYR A 365 -27.93 1.99 10.14
N GLY A 366 -28.47 2.32 8.97
CA GLY A 366 -28.87 3.68 8.59
C GLY A 366 -27.71 4.63 8.28
N SER A 367 -26.48 4.28 8.63
CA SER A 367 -25.32 5.15 8.41
C SER A 367 -23.99 4.41 8.43
N VAL A 368 -22.98 5.08 7.84
CA VAL A 368 -21.54 4.82 7.99
C VAL A 368 -20.87 6.13 8.42
N MET A 369 -19.61 6.09 8.82
CA MET A 369 -18.82 7.30 9.14
C MET A 369 -17.65 7.44 8.19
N ARG A 370 -17.72 8.36 7.22
CA ARG A 370 -16.60 8.65 6.33
C ARG A 370 -15.88 9.93 6.76
N CYS A 371 -14.57 9.80 7.00
CA CYS A 371 -13.70 10.93 7.26
C CYS A 371 -13.16 11.49 5.93
N ASN A 372 -13.64 12.68 5.53
CA ASN A 372 -13.25 13.33 4.27
C ASN A 372 -11.90 14.04 4.34
N ARG A 373 -11.39 14.30 5.54
CA ARG A 373 -10.15 15.04 5.77
C ARG A 373 -8.93 14.14 5.98
N MET A 374 -9.13 12.83 6.04
CA MET A 374 -8.03 11.88 6.15
C MET A 374 -7.73 11.28 4.78
N THR A 375 -6.47 11.36 4.38
CA THR A 375 -5.97 10.84 3.11
C THR A 375 -4.89 9.80 3.36
N LEU A 376 -4.80 8.85 2.45
CA LEU A 376 -3.83 7.79 2.44
C LEU A 376 -2.89 7.98 1.25
N ASN A 377 -1.61 7.73 1.44
CA ASN A 377 -0.68 7.58 0.33
C ASN A 377 -0.50 6.09 0.02
N VAL A 378 -1.07 5.65 -1.09
CA VAL A 378 -1.16 4.25 -1.53
C VAL A 378 -0.64 4.13 -2.95
N LYS A 379 0.05 3.04 -3.27
CA LYS A 379 0.59 2.75 -4.61
C LYS A 379 -0.46 2.17 -5.58
N HIS A 380 -1.70 2.49 -5.43
CA HIS A 380 -2.84 1.98 -6.18
C HIS A 380 -2.53 1.72 -7.67
N TYR A 381 -2.85 0.54 -8.21
CA TYR A 381 -2.65 0.09 -9.60
C TYR A 381 -1.20 -0.19 -10.07
N SER A 382 -0.18 0.24 -9.39
CA SER A 382 1.22 0.01 -9.80
C SER A 382 1.81 -1.30 -9.27
N ASN A 383 1.11 -1.97 -8.35
CA ASN A 383 1.58 -3.18 -7.67
C ASN A 383 1.18 -4.46 -8.41
N SER A 384 2.12 -5.37 -8.59
CA SER A 384 1.84 -6.73 -9.03
C SER A 384 1.28 -7.55 -7.88
N GLY A 385 0.10 -8.16 -8.04
CA GLY A 385 -0.54 -9.01 -7.02
C GLY A 385 -1.88 -8.47 -6.53
N GLY A 386 -2.47 -9.10 -5.51
CA GLY A 386 -3.73 -8.68 -4.90
C GLY A 386 -4.93 -8.62 -5.86
N ALA A 387 -5.83 -7.65 -5.65
CA ALA A 387 -7.01 -7.43 -6.47
C ALA A 387 -6.70 -7.02 -7.92
N VAL A 388 -5.50 -6.47 -8.19
CA VAL A 388 -5.06 -6.11 -9.55
C VAL A 388 -4.96 -7.35 -10.44
N ALA A 389 -4.58 -8.50 -9.90
CA ALA A 389 -4.49 -9.75 -10.64
C ALA A 389 -5.85 -10.33 -11.07
N THR A 390 -6.95 -9.87 -10.47
CA THR A 390 -8.32 -10.28 -10.82
C THR A 390 -8.91 -9.45 -11.95
N ARG A 391 -8.28 -8.33 -12.31
CA ARG A 391 -8.75 -7.46 -13.39
C ARG A 391 -8.35 -8.03 -14.74
N ASP A 392 -9.32 -8.18 -15.62
CA ASP A 392 -9.08 -8.55 -17.00
C ASP A 392 -8.80 -7.30 -17.87
N LYS A 393 -8.11 -7.50 -18.99
CA LYS A 393 -7.78 -6.40 -19.93
C LYS A 393 -8.99 -5.75 -20.57
N LYS A 394 -10.15 -6.45 -20.63
CA LYS A 394 -11.38 -5.97 -21.24
C LYS A 394 -12.34 -5.33 -20.23
N GLY A 395 -12.04 -5.44 -18.92
CA GLY A 395 -12.88 -4.92 -17.84
C GLY A 395 -14.22 -5.64 -17.70
N GLU A 396 -14.30 -6.91 -18.12
CA GLU A 396 -15.52 -7.72 -18.04
C GLU A 396 -15.88 -8.05 -16.60
N GLU A 397 -14.90 -8.41 -15.80
CA GLU A 397 -15.10 -8.68 -14.37
C GLU A 397 -15.58 -7.41 -13.61
N GLU A 398 -15.05 -6.22 -13.95
CA GLU A 398 -15.55 -4.98 -13.35
C GLU A 398 -17.00 -4.69 -13.73
N ARG A 399 -17.37 -4.87 -15.00
CA ARG A 399 -18.78 -4.71 -15.44
C ARG A 399 -19.71 -5.68 -14.72
N ARG A 400 -19.32 -6.96 -14.64
CA ARG A 400 -20.10 -7.98 -13.92
C ARG A 400 -20.33 -7.57 -12.46
N ASN A 401 -19.31 -7.10 -11.76
CA ASN A 401 -19.44 -6.65 -10.36
C ASN A 401 -20.31 -5.39 -10.25
N ILE A 402 -20.27 -4.48 -11.23
CA ILE A 402 -21.16 -3.31 -11.31
C ILE A 402 -22.61 -3.74 -11.49
N ASP A 403 -22.87 -4.73 -12.34
CA ASP A 403 -24.23 -5.26 -12.56
C ASP A 403 -24.79 -5.94 -11.32
N ILE A 404 -23.95 -6.69 -10.58
CA ILE A 404 -24.31 -7.24 -9.27
C ILE A 404 -24.68 -6.12 -8.30
N LEU A 405 -23.86 -5.06 -8.20
CA LEU A 405 -24.15 -3.92 -7.32
C LEU A 405 -25.47 -3.24 -7.64
N LYS A 406 -25.73 -2.97 -8.93
CA LYS A 406 -26.97 -2.33 -9.37
C LYS A 406 -28.21 -3.19 -9.14
N SER A 407 -28.08 -4.51 -9.35
CA SER A 407 -29.14 -5.47 -9.07
C SER A 407 -29.44 -5.58 -7.58
N LYS A 408 -28.42 -5.66 -6.75
CA LYS A 408 -28.52 -5.82 -5.30
C LYS A 408 -29.01 -4.54 -4.59
N TRP A 409 -28.65 -3.38 -5.13
CA TRP A 409 -28.94 -2.05 -4.55
C TRP A 409 -29.59 -1.13 -5.60
N PRO A 410 -30.86 -1.38 -5.98
CA PRO A 410 -31.52 -0.60 -7.02
C PRO A 410 -31.52 0.91 -6.71
N GLY A 411 -31.10 1.71 -7.68
CA GLY A 411 -31.06 3.17 -7.57
C GLY A 411 -29.95 3.76 -6.70
N CYS A 412 -29.16 2.93 -5.97
CA CYS A 412 -28.08 3.42 -5.11
C CYS A 412 -26.75 3.65 -5.86
N PHE A 413 -26.59 3.10 -7.05
CA PHE A 413 -25.36 3.23 -7.82
C PHE A 413 -25.62 3.79 -9.21
N ARG A 414 -24.88 4.83 -9.58
CA ARG A 414 -24.84 5.36 -10.95
C ARG A 414 -23.44 5.18 -11.56
N GLY A 415 -23.37 5.08 -12.89
CA GLY A 415 -22.08 5.08 -13.59
C GLY A 415 -21.31 6.38 -13.37
N HIS A 416 -20.00 6.29 -13.32
CA HIS A 416 -19.14 7.46 -13.23
C HIS A 416 -19.13 8.22 -14.57
N PRO A 417 -19.35 9.57 -14.59
CA PRO A 417 -19.53 10.30 -15.85
C PRO A 417 -18.30 10.34 -16.75
N LYS A 418 -17.11 10.23 -16.17
CA LYS A 418 -15.82 10.34 -16.90
C LYS A 418 -15.00 9.04 -16.92
N ARG A 419 -15.31 8.07 -16.09
CA ARG A 419 -14.53 6.82 -15.97
C ARG A 419 -15.41 5.62 -16.31
N LYS A 420 -15.02 4.94 -17.40
CA LYS A 420 -15.66 3.68 -17.80
C LYS A 420 -15.41 2.62 -16.73
N ASN A 421 -16.38 1.78 -16.46
CA ASN A 421 -16.32 0.71 -15.45
C ASN A 421 -16.13 1.21 -14.00
N GLU A 422 -16.54 2.45 -13.70
CA GLU A 422 -16.59 2.99 -12.35
C GLU A 422 -18.01 3.39 -11.97
N VAL A 423 -18.31 3.31 -10.67
CA VAL A 423 -19.62 3.67 -10.11
C VAL A 423 -19.46 4.72 -9.01
N ILE A 424 -20.53 5.45 -8.79
CA ILE A 424 -20.67 6.39 -7.68
C ILE A 424 -21.84 5.92 -6.83
N LEU A 425 -21.60 5.75 -5.53
CA LEU A 425 -22.66 5.52 -4.56
C LEU A 425 -23.45 6.84 -4.36
N GLN A 426 -24.74 6.79 -4.64
CA GLN A 426 -25.69 7.86 -4.35
C GLN A 426 -26.82 7.27 -3.52
N TRP A 427 -26.67 7.33 -2.19
CA TRP A 427 -27.71 6.86 -1.31
C TRP A 427 -28.93 7.78 -1.40
N LYS A 428 -30.00 7.35 -2.04
CA LYS A 428 -31.27 8.08 -2.00
C LYS A 428 -31.91 7.80 -0.65
N LYS A 429 -32.31 8.86 0.08
CA LYS A 429 -33.34 8.70 1.09
C LYS A 429 -34.54 8.10 0.37
N THR A 430 -34.90 6.86 0.69
CA THR A 430 -36.21 6.35 0.35
C THR A 430 -37.20 7.37 0.90
N LYS A 431 -38.00 8.01 0.04
CA LYS A 431 -39.24 8.63 0.51
C LYS A 431 -39.90 7.56 1.36
N LYS A 432 -40.18 7.83 2.64
CA LYS A 432 -41.13 7.07 3.39
C LYS A 432 -42.31 6.90 2.44
N ALA A 433 -42.74 5.67 2.18
CA ALA A 433 -44.08 5.42 1.68
C ALA A 433 -44.96 6.19 2.67
N ASN A 434 -45.46 7.32 2.24
CA ASN A 434 -46.51 7.99 2.98
C ASN A 434 -47.69 7.04 3.00
N ASP A 435 -48.13 6.77 4.18
CA ASP A 435 -49.47 6.32 4.47
C ASP A 435 -50.46 7.17 3.64
N ASP A 436 -50.87 6.66 2.53
CA ASP A 436 -52.10 7.01 1.84
C ASP A 436 -53.10 5.85 2.13
N GLU A 437 -53.47 5.77 3.39
CA GLU A 437 -54.77 5.27 3.81
C GLU A 437 -55.42 6.44 4.53
N ASP A 438 -56.23 7.17 3.80
CA ASP A 438 -57.50 7.76 4.29
C ASP A 438 -58.07 8.65 3.18
N GLU A 439 -58.94 8.09 2.35
CA GLU A 439 -60.35 8.47 2.06
C GLU A 439 -60.87 7.66 0.87
#